data_f8ea9fc7c6fc31b94725c386dd445a2b
#
_entry.id   f8ea9fc7c6fc31b94725c386dd445a2b
#
_cell.length_a   1.000
_cell.length_b   1.000
_cell.length_c   1.000
_cell.angle_alpha   90.00
_cell.angle_beta   90.00
_cell.angle_gamma   90.00
#
_symmetry.space_group_name_H-M   'P 1'
#
loop_
_entity.id
_entity.type
_entity.pdbx_description
1 polymer ?
#
loop_
_entity_poly.entity_id
_entity_poly.type
_entity_poly.pdbx_seq_one_letter_code
_entity_poly.pdbx_strand_id
1 'polypeptide(L)' 'MPDDLTKKRPQDANKINLSQQWEIDYWTETLHTTETKLREAVSKVGPYVSDVKEYLRNH' A
#
# COMPACT_ATOMS: atom_id res chain seq x y z
N MET A 1 -10.09 -12.59 17.91
CA MET A 1 -9.62 -12.06 17.55
C MET A 1 -8.75 -11.74 17.65
N PRO A 2 -8.31 -11.81 17.56
CA PRO A 2 -7.46 -11.52 17.78
C PRO A 2 -6.79 -10.77 17.12
N ASP A 3 -6.84 -10.03 17.25
CA ASP A 3 -6.23 -9.17 16.73
C ASP A 3 -4.88 -9.33 16.68
N ASP A 4 -4.22 -9.18 15.67
CA ASP A 4 -2.86 -9.30 15.54
C ASP A 4 -2.23 -8.07 16.02
N LEU A 5 -1.83 -8.07 17.22
CA LEU A 5 -1.26 -6.91 17.82
C LEU A 5 0.17 -6.68 17.38
N THR A 6 0.76 -7.64 16.65
CA THR A 6 2.12 -7.44 16.20
C THR A 6 2.20 -6.79 14.86
N LYS A 7 1.08 -6.64 14.16
CA LYS A 7 1.09 -5.98 12.89
C LYS A 7 0.58 -4.58 13.01
N LYS A 8 1.31 -3.66 12.41
CA LYS A 8 0.85 -2.29 12.37
C LYS A 8 -0.05 -2.07 11.19
N ARG A 9 -1.00 -1.19 11.36
CA ARG A 9 -1.86 -0.80 10.26
C ARG A 9 -1.70 0.67 10.04
N PRO A 10 -1.81 1.13 8.78
CA PRO A 10 -1.79 2.57 8.51
C PRO A 10 -2.97 3.24 9.20
N GLN A 11 -2.76 4.47 9.65
CA GLN A 11 -3.83 5.19 10.26
C GLN A 11 -4.97 5.39 9.30
N ASP A 12 -4.67 5.62 8.05
CA ASP A 12 -5.69 5.79 7.02
C ASP A 12 -5.53 4.65 6.06
N ALA A 13 -6.33 3.60 6.21
CA ALA A 13 -6.20 2.40 5.40
C ALA A 13 -6.66 2.61 3.97
N ASN A 14 -7.19 3.77 3.62
CA ASN A 14 -7.59 4.07 2.26
C ASN A 14 -6.53 4.83 1.49
N LYS A 15 -5.49 5.29 2.17
CA LYS A 15 -4.43 6.06 1.54
C LYS A 15 -3.08 5.43 1.84
N ILE A 16 -2.24 5.42 0.83
CA ILE A 16 -0.90 4.85 0.96
C ILE A 16 0.07 5.96 1.28
N ASN A 17 0.82 5.82 2.37
CA ASN A 17 1.80 6.80 2.77
C ASN A 17 3.17 6.20 2.60
N LEU A 18 3.94 6.73 1.66
CA LEU A 18 5.26 6.19 1.34
C LEU A 18 6.37 6.79 2.19
N SER A 19 6.05 7.59 3.18
CA SER A 19 7.07 8.25 3.98
C SER A 19 7.64 7.32 5.06
N GLN A 20 6.97 6.20 5.33
CA GLN A 20 7.43 5.27 6.35
C GLN A 20 7.70 3.92 5.71
N GLN A 21 8.86 3.35 6.00
CA GLN A 21 9.23 2.09 5.39
C GLN A 21 8.28 0.96 5.78
N TRP A 22 7.80 0.96 7.04
CA TRP A 22 6.91 -0.11 7.48
C TRP A 22 5.58 -0.07 6.70
N GLU A 23 5.15 1.11 6.29
CA GLU A 23 3.94 1.19 5.47
C GLU A 23 4.20 0.69 4.07
N ILE A 24 5.36 1.00 3.52
CA ILE A 24 5.73 0.48 2.21
C ILE A 24 5.73 -1.03 2.24
N ASP A 25 6.33 -1.61 3.29
CA ASP A 25 6.36 -3.06 3.43
C ASP A 25 4.94 -3.63 3.58
N TYR A 26 4.12 -2.96 4.37
CA TYR A 26 2.75 -3.39 4.57
C TYR A 26 1.99 -3.43 3.25
N TRP A 27 2.10 -2.37 2.46
CA TRP A 27 1.33 -2.29 1.22
C TRP A 27 1.89 -3.18 0.13
N THR A 28 3.19 -3.34 0.06
CA THR A 28 3.75 -4.25 -0.95
C THR A 28 3.31 -5.68 -0.68
N GLU A 29 3.22 -6.06 0.59
CA GLU A 29 2.77 -7.38 0.93
C GLU A 29 1.26 -7.51 0.72
N THR A 30 0.51 -6.52 1.15
CA THR A 30 -0.95 -6.55 1.04
C THR A 30 -1.40 -6.57 -0.41
N LEU A 31 -0.72 -5.80 -1.25
CA LEU A 31 -1.10 -5.69 -2.65
C LEU A 31 -0.32 -6.62 -3.56
N HIS A 32 0.57 -7.44 -2.99
CA HIS A 32 1.37 -8.41 -3.75
C HIS A 32 2.15 -7.71 -4.86
N THR A 33 2.88 -6.67 -4.49
CA THR A 33 3.64 -5.92 -5.46
C THR A 33 5.02 -5.60 -4.89
N THR A 34 5.81 -4.82 -5.60
CA THR A 34 7.13 -4.42 -5.13
C THR A 34 7.09 -2.94 -4.79
N GLU A 35 8.12 -2.49 -4.06
CA GLU A 35 8.19 -1.09 -3.70
C GLU A 35 8.26 -0.21 -4.94
N THR A 36 9.02 -0.61 -5.95
CA THR A 36 9.14 0.18 -7.17
C THR A 36 7.78 0.34 -7.83
N LYS A 37 7.03 -0.75 -7.95
CA LYS A 37 5.73 -0.68 -8.58
C LYS A 37 4.73 0.09 -7.73
N LEU A 38 4.83 -0.05 -6.42
CA LEU A 38 3.96 0.70 -5.53
C LEU A 38 4.18 2.21 -5.68
N ARG A 39 5.44 2.62 -5.69
CA ARG A 39 5.75 4.04 -5.86
C ARG A 39 5.29 4.54 -7.21
N GLU A 40 5.47 3.73 -8.23
CA GLU A 40 5.03 4.10 -9.56
C GLU A 40 3.52 4.28 -9.61
N ALA A 41 2.78 3.35 -9.01
CA ALA A 41 1.33 3.43 -9.03
C ALA A 41 0.85 4.69 -8.32
N VAL A 42 1.42 4.98 -7.15
CA VAL A 42 1.03 6.17 -6.41
C VAL A 42 1.35 7.42 -7.21
N SER A 43 2.46 7.40 -7.94
CA SER A 43 2.85 8.54 -8.76
C SER A 43 1.89 8.75 -9.93
N LYS A 44 1.32 7.67 -10.44
CA LYS A 44 0.46 7.76 -11.62
C LYS A 44 -1.00 8.02 -11.26
N VAL A 45 -1.51 7.37 -10.24
CA VAL A 45 -2.95 7.47 -9.95
C VAL A 45 -3.23 8.07 -8.59
N GLY A 46 -2.20 8.37 -7.81
CA GLY A 46 -2.40 8.99 -6.50
C GLY A 46 -2.34 7.95 -5.38
N PRO A 47 -2.50 8.41 -4.15
CA PRO A 47 -2.25 7.56 -2.99
C PRO A 47 -3.43 6.67 -2.58
N TYR A 48 -4.55 6.74 -3.26
CA TYR A 48 -5.72 6.01 -2.82
C TYR A 48 -5.61 4.54 -3.18
N VAL A 49 -5.89 3.68 -2.22
CA VAL A 49 -5.69 2.25 -2.35
C VAL A 49 -6.49 1.68 -3.52
N SER A 50 -7.74 2.11 -3.67
CA SER A 50 -8.57 1.56 -4.75
C SER A 50 -7.98 1.89 -6.12
N ASP A 51 -7.45 3.10 -6.27
CA ASP A 51 -6.84 3.49 -7.54
C ASP A 51 -5.54 2.73 -7.77
N VAL A 52 -4.75 2.56 -6.72
CA VAL A 52 -3.48 1.85 -6.84
C VAL A 52 -3.73 0.39 -7.17
N LYS A 53 -4.72 -0.22 -6.52
CA LYS A 53 -5.04 -1.62 -6.81
C LYS A 53 -5.43 -1.80 -8.26
N GLU A 54 -6.23 -0.90 -8.78
CA GLU A 54 -6.63 -1.00 -10.17
C GLU A 54 -5.45 -0.81 -11.11
N TYR A 55 -4.59 0.15 -10.79
CA TYR A 55 -3.40 0.37 -11.62
C TYR A 55 -2.54 -0.88 -11.65
N LEU A 56 -2.30 -1.49 -10.49
CA LEU A 56 -1.43 -2.65 -10.42
C LEU A 56 -2.05 -3.86 -11.12
N ARG A 57 -3.37 -3.96 -11.11
CA ARG A 57 -4.03 -5.07 -11.79
C ARG A 57 -3.89 -4.96 -13.30
N ASN A 58 -3.83 -3.75 -13.81
CA ASN A 58 -3.77 -3.53 -15.25
C ASN A 58 -2.36 -3.37 -15.79
N HIS A 59 -1.39 -3.28 -14.94
CA HIS A 59 -0.01 -3.09 -15.32
C HIS A 59 0.86 -4.12 -14.60
#